data_642a00d2f2d7e962f62fab42804bb58a
#
_entry.id   642a00d2f2d7e962f62fab42804bb58a
#
_cell.length_a   1.000
_cell.length_b   1.000
_cell.length_c   1.000
_cell.angle_alpha   90.00
_cell.angle_beta   90.00
_cell.angle_gamma   90.00
#
_symmetry.space_group_name_H-M   'P 1'
#
loop_
_entity.id
_entity.type
_entity.pdbx_description
1 polymer ?
#
loop_
_entity_poly.entity_id
_entity_poly.type
_entity_poly.pdbx_seq_one_letter_code
_entity_poly.pdbx_strand_id
1 'polypeptide(L)'
;DEAVALGVDPARIAVGGDSGGGTLAAASAIHARDRGWPLALQLLIYPGLSSHQDTESYRRFASGYLLDAETVQWFFAQTLRDERDRRDWRFAPLVAEDLRGLAPAWIAGAEYDPLIDENRAYAERLREAGVEVRFTQYDGMIHSFFQHAGFVEAARRAHEDACAALRRAFGNGEAGEWDGR
;
A
#
# COMPACT_ATOMS: atom_id res chain seq x y z
N ASP A 1 -8.34 23.21 4.03
CA ASP A 1 -9.34 24.27 4.00
C ASP A 1 -10.42 24.08 2.92
N GLU A 2 -10.13 23.34 1.84
CA GLU A 2 -11.13 23.08 0.81
C GLU A 2 -12.13 21.96 1.18
N ALA A 3 -11.78 21.08 2.11
CA ALA A 3 -12.65 19.98 2.52
C ALA A 3 -14.02 20.46 2.99
N VAL A 4 -14.05 21.52 3.80
CA VAL A 4 -15.31 22.13 4.30
C VAL A 4 -16.13 22.72 3.13
N ALA A 5 -15.49 23.39 2.17
CA ALA A 5 -16.14 23.94 0.99
C ALA A 5 -16.72 22.84 0.07
N LEU A 6 -16.10 21.65 0.08
CA LEU A 6 -16.55 20.46 -0.66
C LEU A 6 -17.57 19.62 0.13
N GLY A 7 -17.91 19.99 1.37
CA GLY A 7 -18.79 19.20 2.24
C GLY A 7 -18.14 17.91 2.74
N VAL A 8 -16.81 17.84 2.76
CA VAL A 8 -16.03 16.70 3.23
C VAL A 8 -15.61 16.93 4.67
N ASP A 9 -15.71 15.91 5.52
CA ASP A 9 -15.16 15.94 6.87
C ASP A 9 -13.64 15.77 6.82
N PRO A 10 -12.84 16.78 7.21
CA PRO A 10 -11.39 16.71 7.14
C PRO A 10 -10.77 15.66 8.07
N ALA A 11 -11.50 15.19 9.09
CA ALA A 11 -11.06 14.11 9.96
C ALA A 11 -11.27 12.70 9.35
N ARG A 12 -12.01 12.61 8.25
CA ARG A 12 -12.37 11.36 7.58
C ARG A 12 -11.85 11.30 6.14
N ILE A 13 -10.58 11.61 5.97
CA ILE A 13 -9.88 11.52 4.68
C ILE A 13 -8.94 10.33 4.73
N ALA A 14 -8.99 9.48 3.74
CA ALA A 14 -8.04 8.39 3.53
C ALA A 14 -7.36 8.53 2.17
N VAL A 15 -6.16 7.98 2.06
CA VAL A 15 -5.49 7.79 0.77
C VAL A 15 -5.45 6.31 0.44
N GLY A 16 -5.61 5.96 -0.82
CA GLY A 16 -5.54 4.56 -1.22
C GLY A 16 -5.23 4.38 -2.69
N GLY A 17 -4.72 3.21 -3.02
CA GLY A 17 -4.42 2.82 -4.39
C GLY A 17 -3.86 1.42 -4.50
N ASP A 18 -3.85 0.90 -5.72
CA ASP A 18 -3.30 -0.39 -6.08
C ASP A 18 -2.02 -0.25 -6.89
N SER A 19 -1.07 -1.18 -6.71
CA SER A 19 0.19 -1.23 -7.47
C SER A 19 0.94 0.11 -7.40
N GLY A 20 1.22 0.75 -8.53
CA GLY A 20 1.79 2.10 -8.58
C GLY A 20 0.92 3.16 -7.89
N GLY A 21 -0.41 3.01 -7.89
CA GLY A 21 -1.32 3.84 -7.10
C GLY A 21 -1.11 3.65 -5.59
N GLY A 22 -0.78 2.45 -5.16
CA GLY A 22 -0.37 2.15 -3.78
C GLY A 22 0.95 2.84 -3.39
N THR A 23 1.91 2.91 -4.31
CA THR A 23 3.14 3.70 -4.14
C THR A 23 2.81 5.17 -3.89
N LEU A 24 1.95 5.75 -4.74
CA LEU A 24 1.53 7.14 -4.61
C LEU A 24 0.76 7.39 -3.31
N ALA A 25 -0.07 6.44 -2.87
CA ALA A 25 -0.81 6.54 -1.62
C ALA A 25 0.14 6.53 -0.41
N ALA A 26 1.11 5.61 -0.37
CA ALA A 26 2.11 5.56 0.69
C ALA A 26 2.97 6.84 0.74
N ALA A 27 3.44 7.32 -0.42
CA ALA A 27 4.17 8.58 -0.51
C ALA A 27 3.30 9.79 -0.08
N SER A 28 2.02 9.80 -0.44
CA SER A 28 1.07 10.84 -0.02
C SER A 28 0.84 10.83 1.49
N ALA A 29 0.81 9.64 2.12
CA ALA A 29 0.70 9.53 3.58
C ALA A 29 1.91 10.14 4.30
N ILE A 30 3.12 9.87 3.79
CA ILE A 30 4.35 10.49 4.32
C ILE A 30 4.29 12.02 4.15
N HIS A 31 3.94 12.49 2.96
CA HIS A 31 3.83 13.92 2.68
C HIS A 31 2.78 14.61 3.57
N ALA A 32 1.61 13.99 3.75
CA ALA A 32 0.53 14.52 4.59
C ALA A 32 0.99 14.65 6.05
N ARG A 33 1.65 13.62 6.62
CA ARG A 33 2.23 13.67 7.95
C ARG A 33 3.20 14.84 8.09
N ASP A 34 4.12 15.02 7.14
CA ASP A 34 5.13 16.08 7.17
C ASP A 34 4.52 17.48 7.07
N ARG A 35 3.30 17.59 6.52
CA ARG A 35 2.52 18.83 6.43
C ARG A 35 1.54 19.01 7.59
N GLY A 36 1.44 18.04 8.49
CA GLY A 36 0.46 18.06 9.57
C GLY A 36 -1.00 17.92 9.07
N TRP A 37 -1.20 17.31 7.90
CA TRP A 37 -2.52 17.02 7.36
C TRP A 37 -3.01 15.66 7.88
N PRO A 38 -4.12 15.61 8.61
CA PRO A 38 -4.59 14.35 9.15
C PRO A 38 -5.09 13.42 8.06
N LEU A 39 -4.72 12.16 8.15
CA LEU A 39 -5.30 11.08 7.37
C LEU A 39 -5.83 10.00 8.32
N ALA A 40 -7.01 9.49 8.03
CA ALA A 40 -7.64 8.42 8.80
C ALA A 40 -7.06 7.03 8.47
N LEU A 41 -6.61 6.82 7.22
CA LEU A 41 -6.11 5.53 6.75
C LEU A 41 -5.25 5.69 5.50
N GLN A 42 -4.24 4.85 5.36
CA GLN A 42 -3.62 4.51 4.09
C GLN A 42 -4.04 3.09 3.69
N LEU A 43 -4.69 2.95 2.53
CA LEU A 43 -5.21 1.70 1.99
C LEU A 43 -4.35 1.28 0.79
N LEU A 44 -3.48 0.30 1.00
CA LEU A 44 -2.41 -0.07 0.08
C LEU A 44 -2.65 -1.46 -0.48
N ILE A 45 -2.90 -1.56 -1.77
CA ILE A 45 -3.23 -2.82 -2.44
C ILE A 45 -2.03 -3.22 -3.31
N TYR A 46 -1.34 -4.29 -2.92
CA TYR A 46 -0.08 -4.79 -3.52
C TYR A 46 0.84 -3.66 -4.02
N PRO A 47 1.18 -2.67 -3.16
CA PRO A 47 1.91 -1.49 -3.58
C PRO A 47 3.35 -1.81 -4.02
N GLY A 48 3.86 -1.05 -4.99
CA GLY A 48 5.31 -0.99 -5.28
C GLY A 48 5.98 -0.01 -4.32
N LEU A 49 6.88 -0.48 -3.46
CA LEU A 49 7.43 0.32 -2.35
C LEU A 49 8.95 0.43 -2.37
N SER A 50 9.61 -0.41 -3.17
CA SER A 50 11.06 -0.45 -3.33
C SER A 50 11.51 0.04 -4.71
N SER A 51 12.71 0.56 -4.78
CA SER A 51 13.39 0.89 -6.03
C SER A 51 14.32 -0.22 -6.53
N HIS A 52 14.46 -1.31 -5.78
CA HIS A 52 15.34 -2.43 -6.06
C HIS A 52 14.54 -3.72 -6.24
N GLN A 53 14.94 -4.51 -7.23
CA GLN A 53 14.33 -5.81 -7.55
C GLN A 53 15.23 -6.94 -7.09
N ASP A 54 15.64 -6.93 -5.83
CA ASP A 54 16.64 -7.83 -5.26
C ASP A 54 16.08 -8.80 -4.19
N THR A 55 14.76 -8.78 -3.98
CA THR A 55 14.08 -9.67 -3.03
C THR A 55 13.93 -11.09 -3.56
N GLU A 56 13.61 -12.04 -2.66
CA GLU A 56 13.33 -13.42 -3.04
C GLU A 56 12.07 -13.53 -3.91
N SER A 57 11.03 -12.74 -3.61
CA SER A 57 9.82 -12.71 -4.42
C SER A 57 10.09 -12.26 -5.86
N TYR A 58 10.96 -11.27 -6.07
CA TYR A 58 11.37 -10.88 -7.40
C TYR A 58 12.10 -12.01 -8.16
N ARG A 59 12.94 -12.78 -7.47
CA ARG A 59 13.61 -13.93 -8.10
C ARG A 59 12.64 -15.06 -8.43
N ARG A 60 11.71 -15.38 -7.51
CA ARG A 60 10.77 -16.49 -7.67
C ARG A 60 9.65 -16.21 -8.66
N PHE A 61 9.16 -14.99 -8.69
CA PHE A 61 7.99 -14.59 -9.47
C PHE A 61 8.35 -13.63 -10.61
N ALA A 62 9.60 -13.66 -11.07
CA ALA A 62 10.14 -12.78 -12.11
C ALA A 62 9.37 -12.86 -13.43
N SER A 63 8.70 -13.99 -13.70
CA SER A 63 7.91 -14.19 -14.93
C SER A 63 6.81 -15.23 -14.71
N GLY A 64 5.75 -15.15 -15.54
CA GLY A 64 4.66 -16.13 -15.55
C GLY A 64 3.55 -15.87 -14.53
N TYR A 65 3.59 -14.73 -13.79
CA TYR A 65 2.63 -14.36 -12.76
C TYR A 65 1.95 -13.02 -13.03
N LEU A 66 1.72 -12.69 -14.30
CA LEU A 66 1.12 -11.46 -14.82
C LEU A 66 2.05 -10.25 -14.75
N LEU A 67 2.53 -9.87 -13.57
CA LEU A 67 3.52 -8.81 -13.40
C LEU A 67 4.93 -9.42 -13.49
N ASP A 68 5.61 -9.16 -14.58
CA ASP A 68 6.98 -9.62 -14.79
C ASP A 68 8.02 -8.59 -14.33
N ALA A 69 9.17 -9.07 -13.90
CA ALA A 69 10.29 -8.22 -13.48
C ALA A 69 10.73 -7.23 -14.57
N GLU A 70 10.70 -7.65 -15.84
CA GLU A 70 11.01 -6.80 -16.98
C GLU A 70 10.00 -5.64 -17.11
N THR A 71 8.72 -5.92 -16.91
CA THR A 71 7.66 -4.89 -16.90
C THR A 71 7.88 -3.86 -15.79
N VAL A 72 8.27 -4.30 -14.58
CA VAL A 72 8.59 -3.37 -13.48
C VAL A 72 9.81 -2.51 -13.84
N GLN A 73 10.84 -3.08 -14.45
CA GLN A 73 12.00 -2.30 -14.95
C GLN A 73 11.59 -1.26 -15.98
N TRP A 74 10.68 -1.64 -16.88
CA TRP A 74 10.16 -0.68 -17.85
C TRP A 74 9.42 0.47 -17.17
N PHE A 75 8.56 0.20 -16.16
CA PHE A 75 7.90 1.26 -15.38
C PHE A 75 8.92 2.17 -14.69
N PHE A 76 9.97 1.61 -14.11
CA PHE A 76 11.03 2.39 -13.49
C PHE A 76 11.71 3.32 -14.51
N ALA A 77 12.02 2.80 -15.71
CA ALA A 77 12.65 3.58 -16.77
C ALA A 77 11.75 4.73 -17.28
N GLN A 78 10.40 4.59 -17.20
CA GLN A 78 9.47 5.66 -17.55
C GLN A 78 9.31 6.70 -16.42
N THR A 79 9.57 6.34 -15.18
CA THR A 79 9.27 7.17 -14.01
C THR A 79 10.52 7.89 -13.49
N LEU A 80 11.67 7.22 -13.48
CA LEU A 80 12.92 7.76 -12.97
C LEU A 80 13.53 8.75 -13.97
N ARG A 81 13.96 9.91 -13.49
CA ARG A 81 14.74 10.87 -14.27
C ARG A 81 16.23 10.46 -14.32
N ASP A 82 16.72 9.94 -13.18
CA ASP A 82 18.07 9.39 -13.02
C ASP A 82 18.16 8.46 -11.80
N GLU A 83 19.30 7.81 -11.60
CA GLU A 83 19.52 6.84 -10.51
C GLU A 83 19.40 7.42 -9.09
N ARG A 84 19.48 8.75 -8.91
CA ARG A 84 19.29 9.39 -7.60
C ARG A 84 17.85 9.28 -7.13
N ASP A 85 16.89 9.26 -8.06
CA ASP A 85 15.48 9.13 -7.74
C ASP A 85 15.15 7.80 -7.03
N ARG A 86 15.99 6.76 -7.18
CA ARG A 86 15.82 5.48 -6.45
C ARG A 86 15.94 5.62 -4.94
N ARG A 87 16.57 6.67 -4.46
CA ARG A 87 16.73 6.98 -3.03
C ARG A 87 15.69 7.97 -2.52
N ASP A 88 14.76 8.37 -3.38
CA ASP A 88 13.70 9.29 -3.04
C ASP A 88 12.47 8.50 -2.53
N TRP A 89 12.06 8.76 -1.31
CA TRP A 89 10.91 8.10 -0.71
C TRP A 89 9.59 8.36 -1.48
N ARG A 90 9.52 9.41 -2.29
CA ARG A 90 8.37 9.67 -3.16
C ARG A 90 8.23 8.63 -4.26
N PHE A 91 9.35 8.03 -4.68
CA PHE A 91 9.39 6.91 -5.61
C PHE A 91 9.37 5.56 -4.89
N ALA A 92 10.14 5.44 -3.81
CA ALA A 92 10.31 4.22 -3.05
C ALA A 92 10.02 4.46 -1.55
N PRO A 93 8.75 4.45 -1.11
CA PRO A 93 8.38 4.72 0.28
C PRO A 93 9.14 3.89 1.32
N LEU A 94 9.61 2.71 0.93
CA LEU A 94 10.40 1.82 1.80
C LEU A 94 11.75 2.42 2.19
N VAL A 95 12.30 3.42 1.49
CA VAL A 95 13.57 4.08 1.87
C VAL A 95 13.38 5.28 2.78
N ALA A 96 12.15 5.67 3.12
CA ALA A 96 11.90 6.78 4.03
C ALA A 96 12.58 6.55 5.38
N GLU A 97 13.30 7.55 5.88
CA GLU A 97 14.07 7.43 7.13
C GLU A 97 13.15 7.32 8.37
N ASP A 98 12.03 8.02 8.36
CA ASP A 98 11.08 8.06 9.48
C ASP A 98 9.65 7.77 9.01
N LEU A 99 9.03 6.74 9.58
CA LEU A 99 7.64 6.36 9.36
C LEU A 99 6.75 6.62 10.58
N ARG A 100 7.27 7.20 11.65
CA ARG A 100 6.49 7.51 12.87
C ARG A 100 5.40 8.52 12.57
N GLY A 101 4.26 8.36 13.24
CA GLY A 101 3.14 9.28 13.11
C GLY A 101 2.39 9.23 11.78
N LEU A 102 2.66 8.24 10.94
CA LEU A 102 1.85 7.98 9.76
C LEU A 102 0.45 7.49 10.14
N ALA A 103 -0.51 7.70 9.25
CA ALA A 103 -1.86 7.15 9.40
C ALA A 103 -1.82 5.62 9.51
N PRO A 104 -2.77 5.00 10.22
CA PRO A 104 -2.96 3.55 10.21
C PRO A 104 -2.95 3.00 8.79
N ALA A 105 -2.44 1.78 8.60
CA ALA A 105 -2.32 1.17 7.29
C ALA A 105 -3.10 -0.15 7.18
N TRP A 106 -3.87 -0.30 6.10
CA TRP A 106 -4.33 -1.59 5.63
C TRP A 106 -3.58 -1.93 4.34
N ILE A 107 -2.90 -3.08 4.34
CA ILE A 107 -2.05 -3.52 3.23
C ILE A 107 -2.51 -4.90 2.78
N ALA A 108 -2.88 -5.03 1.52
CA ALA A 108 -3.17 -6.31 0.86
C ALA A 108 -1.99 -6.72 -0.01
N GLY A 109 -1.49 -7.94 0.15
CA GLY A 109 -0.48 -8.54 -0.70
C GLY A 109 -1.00 -9.79 -1.41
N ALA A 110 -0.50 -10.09 -2.60
CA ALA A 110 -0.78 -11.34 -3.31
C ALA A 110 0.39 -12.32 -3.10
N GLU A 111 0.09 -13.61 -2.91
CA GLU A 111 1.14 -14.61 -2.63
C GLU A 111 2.17 -14.74 -3.73
N TYR A 112 1.70 -14.80 -4.99
CA TYR A 112 2.53 -14.99 -6.18
C TYR A 112 2.79 -13.66 -6.90
N ASP A 113 3.32 -12.69 -6.16
CA ASP A 113 3.59 -11.33 -6.65
C ASP A 113 5.06 -10.98 -6.42
N PRO A 114 5.81 -10.48 -7.41
CA PRO A 114 7.17 -10.00 -7.17
C PRO A 114 7.25 -8.92 -6.07
N LEU A 115 6.17 -8.17 -5.81
CA LEU A 115 6.13 -7.10 -4.82
C LEU A 115 5.85 -7.57 -3.38
N ILE A 116 5.55 -8.86 -3.15
CA ILE A 116 5.07 -9.32 -1.83
C ILE A 116 6.08 -9.11 -0.70
N ASP A 117 7.38 -9.28 -0.97
CA ASP A 117 8.39 -9.12 0.07
C ASP A 117 8.55 -7.65 0.48
N GLU A 118 8.47 -6.71 -0.45
CA GLU A 118 8.52 -5.28 -0.10
C GLU A 118 7.25 -4.82 0.61
N ASN A 119 6.09 -5.43 0.33
CA ASN A 119 4.86 -5.18 1.09
C ASN A 119 4.98 -5.63 2.55
N ARG A 120 5.55 -6.82 2.79
CA ARG A 120 5.84 -7.32 4.14
C ARG A 120 6.85 -6.42 4.86
N ALA A 121 7.94 -6.06 4.19
CA ALA A 121 8.98 -5.21 4.76
C ALA A 121 8.43 -3.82 5.15
N TYR A 122 7.55 -3.24 4.35
CA TYR A 122 6.94 -1.96 4.68
C TYR A 122 5.97 -2.07 5.86
N ALA A 123 5.16 -3.13 5.90
CA ALA A 123 4.28 -3.40 7.03
C ALA A 123 5.07 -3.55 8.34
N GLU A 124 6.22 -4.23 8.32
CA GLU A 124 7.10 -4.38 9.47
C GLU A 124 7.68 -3.03 9.91
N ARG A 125 8.24 -2.25 8.98
CA ARG A 125 8.79 -0.93 9.29
C ARG A 125 7.74 0.03 9.86
N LEU A 126 6.50 -0.03 9.37
CA LEU A 126 5.40 0.75 9.95
C LEU A 126 5.11 0.33 11.39
N ARG A 127 5.07 -0.98 11.69
CA ARG A 127 4.87 -1.48 13.05
C ARG A 127 6.01 -1.07 13.99
N GLU A 128 7.26 -1.21 13.54
CA GLU A 128 8.44 -0.75 14.28
C GLU A 128 8.39 0.75 14.59
N ALA A 129 7.79 1.54 13.70
CA ALA A 129 7.55 2.96 13.89
C ALA A 129 6.33 3.28 14.78
N GLY A 130 5.65 2.26 15.33
CA GLY A 130 4.47 2.44 16.20
C GLY A 130 3.18 2.78 15.43
N VAL A 131 3.14 2.53 14.12
CA VAL A 131 1.94 2.71 13.30
C VAL A 131 1.07 1.46 13.38
N GLU A 132 -0.24 1.63 13.54
CA GLU A 132 -1.19 0.52 13.49
C GLU A 132 -1.26 -0.03 12.06
N VAL A 133 -0.99 -1.36 11.89
CA VAL A 133 -0.93 -2.00 10.57
C VAL A 133 -1.68 -3.31 10.55
N ARG A 134 -2.61 -3.43 9.62
CA ARG A 134 -3.16 -4.71 9.19
C ARG A 134 -2.54 -5.08 7.83
N PHE A 135 -1.77 -6.16 7.80
CA PHE A 135 -1.28 -6.78 6.58
C PHE A 135 -2.02 -8.08 6.33
N THR A 136 -2.60 -8.24 5.15
CA THR A 136 -3.28 -9.48 4.74
C THR A 136 -2.65 -9.98 3.44
N GLN A 137 -2.08 -11.18 3.48
CA GLN A 137 -1.70 -11.90 2.28
C GLN A 137 -2.87 -12.74 1.77
N TYR A 138 -3.16 -12.65 0.48
CA TYR A 138 -4.18 -13.45 -0.18
C TYR A 138 -3.50 -14.62 -0.90
N ASP A 139 -3.64 -15.82 -0.32
CA ASP A 139 -3.03 -17.04 -0.83
C ASP A 139 -3.62 -17.45 -2.18
N GLY A 140 -2.79 -17.98 -3.07
CA GLY A 140 -3.17 -18.36 -4.43
C GLY A 140 -3.33 -17.19 -5.40
N MET A 141 -3.16 -15.95 -4.95
CA MET A 141 -3.38 -14.77 -5.79
C MET A 141 -2.08 -14.27 -6.42
N ILE A 142 -2.26 -13.69 -7.60
CA ILE A 142 -1.21 -12.97 -8.35
C ILE A 142 -1.45 -11.47 -8.28
N HIS A 143 -0.50 -10.68 -8.75
CA HIS A 143 -0.66 -9.23 -8.91
C HIS A 143 -1.96 -8.88 -9.64
N SER A 144 -2.57 -7.75 -9.31
CA SER A 144 -3.85 -7.26 -9.88
C SER A 144 -5.09 -8.11 -9.57
N PHE A 145 -5.03 -9.13 -8.69
CA PHE A 145 -6.19 -9.95 -8.35
C PHE A 145 -7.39 -9.14 -7.86
N PHE A 146 -7.14 -8.06 -7.15
CA PHE A 146 -8.18 -7.20 -6.56
C PHE A 146 -9.20 -6.69 -7.59
N GLN A 147 -8.77 -6.49 -8.84
CA GLN A 147 -9.63 -6.00 -9.93
C GLN A 147 -10.63 -7.06 -10.43
N HIS A 148 -10.53 -8.31 -9.97
CA HIS A 148 -11.29 -9.44 -10.49
C HIS A 148 -12.41 -9.92 -9.55
N ALA A 149 -12.98 -9.05 -8.73
CA ALA A 149 -14.04 -9.38 -7.76
C ALA A 149 -15.30 -10.00 -8.38
N GLY A 150 -15.54 -9.81 -9.69
CA GLY A 150 -16.67 -10.39 -10.40
C GLY A 150 -16.64 -11.93 -10.44
N PHE A 151 -15.45 -12.55 -10.40
CA PHE A 151 -15.28 -14.00 -10.54
C PHE A 151 -14.22 -14.62 -9.63
N VAL A 152 -13.41 -13.83 -8.92
CA VAL A 152 -12.40 -14.30 -7.96
C VAL A 152 -12.88 -14.07 -6.54
N GLU A 153 -13.06 -15.16 -5.78
CA GLU A 153 -13.55 -15.12 -4.39
C GLU A 153 -12.62 -14.33 -3.47
N ALA A 154 -11.30 -14.56 -3.59
CA ALA A 154 -10.31 -13.85 -2.79
C ALA A 154 -10.34 -12.33 -3.05
N ALA A 155 -10.64 -11.91 -4.29
CA ALA A 155 -10.82 -10.50 -4.60
C ALA A 155 -12.06 -9.91 -3.93
N ARG A 156 -13.19 -10.64 -3.87
CA ARG A 156 -14.37 -10.20 -3.12
C ARG A 156 -14.07 -10.02 -1.63
N ARG A 157 -13.40 -11.01 -1.02
CA ARG A 157 -12.95 -10.89 0.39
C ARG A 157 -12.02 -9.70 0.60
N ALA A 158 -11.10 -9.45 -0.32
CA ALA A 158 -10.20 -8.29 -0.22
C ALA A 158 -10.96 -6.96 -0.28
N HIS A 159 -12.02 -6.85 -1.08
CA HIS A 159 -12.89 -5.67 -1.09
C HIS A 159 -13.67 -5.52 0.22
N GLU A 160 -14.17 -6.63 0.78
CA GLU A 160 -14.87 -6.63 2.08
C GLU A 160 -13.93 -6.17 3.20
N ASP A 161 -12.70 -6.69 3.24
CA ASP A 161 -11.66 -6.30 4.18
C ASP A 161 -11.29 -4.82 4.04
N ALA A 162 -11.10 -4.34 2.81
CA ALA A 162 -10.83 -2.93 2.52
C ALA A 162 -11.97 -2.01 2.97
N CYS A 163 -13.22 -2.40 2.70
CA CYS A 163 -14.41 -1.68 3.16
C CYS A 163 -14.51 -1.67 4.69
N ALA A 164 -14.19 -2.78 5.36
CA ALA A 164 -14.19 -2.86 6.81
C ALA A 164 -13.12 -1.93 7.41
N ALA A 165 -11.90 -1.90 6.81
CA ALA A 165 -10.84 -0.98 7.21
C ALA A 165 -11.26 0.49 7.09
N LEU A 166 -11.88 0.87 5.99
CA LEU A 166 -12.40 2.24 5.77
C LEU A 166 -13.52 2.60 6.75
N ARG A 167 -14.50 1.70 6.98
CA ARG A 167 -15.58 1.95 7.95
C ARG A 167 -15.02 2.18 9.35
N ARG A 168 -14.06 1.37 9.77
CA ARG A 168 -13.39 1.53 11.06
C ARG A 168 -12.67 2.89 11.13
N ALA A 169 -11.86 3.22 10.12
CA ALA A 169 -11.10 4.46 10.08
C ALA A 169 -12.00 5.71 10.12
N PHE A 170 -13.19 5.64 9.53
CA PHE A 170 -14.15 6.73 9.53
C PHE A 170 -15.14 6.73 10.71
N GLY A 171 -14.95 5.83 11.70
CA GLY A 171 -15.80 5.74 12.86
C GLY A 171 -17.20 5.15 12.61
N ASN A 172 -17.41 4.50 11.45
CA ASN A 172 -18.67 3.90 11.06
C ASN A 172 -18.70 2.37 11.26
N GLY A 173 -17.71 1.79 11.97
CA GLY A 173 -17.59 0.37 12.26
C GLY A 173 -17.63 0.10 13.77
N GLU A 174 -17.99 -1.11 14.17
CA GLU A 174 -17.79 -1.56 15.55
C GLU A 174 -16.30 -1.48 15.88
N ALA A 175 -15.96 -0.98 17.08
CA ALA A 175 -14.60 -0.89 17.58
C ALA A 175 -14.08 -2.30 17.95
N GLY A 176 -13.82 -3.12 16.94
CA GLY A 176 -13.06 -4.36 17.09
C GLY A 176 -11.58 -4.05 16.98
N GLU A 177 -10.78 -4.52 17.92
CA GLU A 177 -9.32 -4.48 17.77
C GLU A 177 -8.93 -5.21 16.48
N TRP A 178 -7.94 -4.66 15.76
CA TRP A 178 -7.28 -5.44 14.72
C TRP A 178 -6.50 -6.54 15.45
N ASP A 179 -7.08 -7.76 15.47
CA ASP A 179 -6.36 -8.91 15.99
C ASP A 179 -5.12 -9.11 15.10
N GLY A 180 -3.96 -9.07 15.74
CA GLY A 180 -2.64 -9.06 15.08
C GLY A 180 -2.26 -10.41 14.47
N ARG A 181 -3.11 -10.97 13.57
CA ARG A 181 -2.81 -12.17 12.79
C ARG A 181 -2.60 -11.83 11.34
#